data_52e8008136c6fa6ade647320ae7e0a90
#
_entry.id   52e8008136c6fa6ade647320ae7e0a90
#
_cell.length_a   1.000
_cell.length_b   1.000
_cell.length_c   1.000
_cell.angle_alpha   90.00
_cell.angle_beta   90.00
_cell.angle_gamma   90.00
#
_symmetry.space_group_name_H-M   'P 1'
#
loop_
_entity.id
_entity.type
_entity.pdbx_description
1 polymer ?
#
loop_
_entity_poly.entity_id
_entity_poly.type
_entity_poly.pdbx_seq_one_letter_code
_entity_poly.pdbx_strand_id
1 'polypeptide(L)'
;NGFYSAQEAIRVGRLLEEYRYGFFEEPVMFDWYEETKQVADALTLPIAGGEQEYSLHGFRWLIANDGLQIVQPDTYYFGGMIRSMKVARMAKAFGKDCTPHMSGGGLGFLYMMHFVSALPNACPHHEFKGLRTDVQFECKTSPLSVVDGKIKVPTGPGSGLSPASASRRGP
;
A
#
# COMPACT_ATOMS: atom_id res chain seq x y z
N ASN A 1 -13.01 4.63 -0.04
CA ASN A 1 -12.64 4.39 1.35
C ASN A 1 -13.47 5.26 2.30
N GLY A 2 -13.92 4.65 3.42
CA GLY A 2 -14.58 5.36 4.49
C GLY A 2 -16.04 5.77 4.26
N PHE A 3 -16.83 4.93 3.59
CA PHE A 3 -18.21 5.30 3.26
C PHE A 3 -19.27 4.72 4.20
N TYR A 4 -18.93 3.74 4.99
CA TYR A 4 -19.89 3.01 5.82
C TYR A 4 -19.83 3.44 7.29
N SER A 5 -20.96 3.31 7.98
CA SER A 5 -20.93 3.15 9.44
C SER A 5 -20.36 1.77 9.79
N ALA A 6 -19.90 1.58 11.01
CA ALA A 6 -19.37 0.27 11.43
C ALA A 6 -20.39 -0.87 11.23
N GLN A 7 -21.67 -0.61 11.50
CA GLN A 7 -22.74 -1.61 11.31
C GLN A 7 -22.93 -1.99 9.84
N GLU A 8 -22.93 -1.01 8.94
CA GLU A 8 -23.05 -1.26 7.50
C GLU A 8 -21.79 -1.96 6.97
N ALA A 9 -20.61 -1.55 7.41
CA ALA A 9 -19.35 -2.19 7.07
C ALA A 9 -19.33 -3.67 7.48
N ILE A 10 -19.81 -4.00 8.68
CA ILE A 10 -19.92 -5.39 9.14
C ILE A 10 -20.89 -6.17 8.23
N ARG A 11 -22.05 -5.60 7.89
CA ARG A 11 -23.01 -6.25 6.98
C ARG A 11 -22.39 -6.52 5.60
N VAL A 12 -21.70 -5.54 5.02
CA VAL A 12 -21.00 -5.69 3.73
C VAL A 12 -19.88 -6.71 3.86
N GLY A 13 -19.07 -6.63 4.93
CA GLY A 13 -17.98 -7.56 5.19
C GLY A 13 -18.43 -9.01 5.25
N ARG A 14 -19.58 -9.30 5.88
CA ARG A 14 -20.17 -10.66 5.88
C ARG A 14 -20.47 -11.18 4.47
N LEU A 15 -20.96 -10.32 3.58
CA LEU A 15 -21.16 -10.69 2.19
C LEU A 15 -19.82 -10.95 1.47
N LEU A 16 -18.79 -10.13 1.75
CA LEU A 16 -17.46 -10.35 1.19
C LEU A 16 -16.85 -11.67 1.66
N GLU A 17 -17.08 -12.08 2.91
CA GLU A 17 -16.69 -13.39 3.44
C GLU A 17 -17.34 -14.54 2.65
N GLU A 18 -18.65 -14.46 2.36
CA GLU A 18 -19.37 -15.46 1.55
C GLU A 18 -18.73 -15.65 0.16
N TYR A 19 -18.29 -14.54 -0.46
CA TYR A 19 -17.61 -14.55 -1.75
C TYR A 19 -16.09 -14.79 -1.67
N ARG A 20 -15.54 -15.03 -0.48
CA ARG A 20 -14.12 -15.33 -0.24
C ARG A 20 -13.18 -14.23 -0.71
N TYR A 21 -13.51 -12.98 -0.47
CA TYR A 21 -12.59 -11.86 -0.70
C TYR A 21 -11.34 -12.00 0.18
N GLY A 22 -10.21 -11.50 -0.30
CA GLY A 22 -8.94 -11.59 0.41
C GLY A 22 -8.81 -10.64 1.58
N PHE A 23 -9.41 -9.45 1.50
CA PHE A 23 -9.44 -8.43 2.54
C PHE A 23 -10.52 -7.38 2.25
N PHE A 24 -10.83 -6.56 3.24
CA PHE A 24 -11.70 -5.42 3.13
C PHE A 24 -10.92 -4.14 3.48
N GLU A 25 -10.76 -3.26 2.49
CA GLU A 25 -9.97 -2.05 2.62
C GLU A 25 -10.83 -0.89 3.08
N GLU A 26 -10.36 -0.18 4.12
CA GLU A 26 -10.93 1.04 4.70
C GLU A 26 -12.47 1.07 4.74
N PRO A 27 -13.09 0.14 5.45
CA PRO A 27 -14.56 0.04 5.49
C PRO A 27 -15.24 1.27 6.09
N VAL A 28 -14.58 1.94 7.02
CA VAL A 28 -15.03 3.17 7.69
C VAL A 28 -14.02 4.29 7.44
N MET A 29 -14.29 5.50 7.90
CA MET A 29 -13.35 6.62 7.78
C MET A 29 -12.01 6.27 8.42
N PHE A 30 -10.92 6.68 7.77
CA PHE A 30 -9.55 6.26 8.12
C PHE A 30 -9.14 6.63 9.55
N ASP A 31 -9.69 7.69 10.10
CA ASP A 31 -9.43 8.23 11.44
C ASP A 31 -10.43 7.74 12.51
N TRP A 32 -11.39 6.90 12.13
CA TRP A 32 -12.32 6.25 13.06
C TRP A 32 -11.75 4.91 13.54
N TYR A 33 -10.80 5.00 14.45
CA TYR A 33 -10.02 3.84 14.87
C TYR A 33 -10.84 2.80 15.62
N GLU A 34 -11.72 3.25 16.52
CA GLU A 34 -12.60 2.39 17.30
C GLU A 34 -13.60 1.66 16.42
N GLU A 35 -14.18 2.34 15.44
CA GLU A 35 -15.09 1.74 14.46
C GLU A 35 -14.35 0.76 13.53
N THR A 36 -13.13 1.09 13.11
CA THR A 36 -12.27 0.18 12.36
C THR A 36 -12.03 -1.10 13.16
N LYS A 37 -11.69 -0.96 14.45
CA LYS A 37 -11.54 -2.07 15.38
C LYS A 37 -12.83 -2.87 15.54
N GLN A 38 -13.97 -2.21 15.68
CA GLN A 38 -15.28 -2.87 15.78
C GLN A 38 -15.57 -3.74 14.55
N VAL A 39 -15.24 -3.24 13.36
CA VAL A 39 -15.40 -4.01 12.12
C VAL A 39 -14.45 -5.20 12.09
N ALA A 40 -13.17 -4.99 12.45
CA ALA A 40 -12.17 -6.04 12.50
C ALA A 40 -12.54 -7.17 13.46
N ASP A 41 -13.08 -6.85 14.64
CA ASP A 41 -13.51 -7.85 15.63
C ASP A 41 -14.71 -8.66 15.17
N ALA A 42 -15.58 -8.09 14.34
CA ALA A 42 -16.81 -8.74 13.89
C ALA A 42 -16.60 -9.65 12.68
N LEU A 43 -15.49 -9.52 11.96
CA LEU A 43 -15.23 -10.24 10.72
C LEU A 43 -14.04 -11.20 10.86
N THR A 44 -14.05 -12.27 10.08
CA THR A 44 -12.88 -13.12 9.85
C THR A 44 -12.05 -12.65 8.66
N LEU A 45 -12.66 -11.81 7.81
CA LEU A 45 -12.01 -11.17 6.68
C LEU A 45 -11.00 -10.13 7.16
N PRO A 46 -9.72 -10.20 6.74
CA PRO A 46 -8.71 -9.21 7.12
C PRO A 46 -9.14 -7.78 6.75
N ILE A 47 -8.92 -6.85 7.66
CA ILE A 47 -9.11 -5.42 7.38
C ILE A 47 -7.77 -4.84 6.97
N ALA A 48 -7.76 -4.16 5.82
CA ALA A 48 -6.62 -3.43 5.30
C ALA A 48 -6.87 -1.91 5.42
N GLY A 49 -5.81 -1.13 5.59
CA GLY A 49 -5.94 0.32 5.60
C GLY A 49 -4.69 1.06 6.04
N GLY A 50 -4.83 2.39 6.10
CA GLY A 50 -3.78 3.29 6.52
C GLY A 50 -3.15 4.11 5.40
N GLU A 51 -3.75 4.16 4.22
CA GLU A 51 -3.25 4.98 3.11
C GLU A 51 -3.25 6.48 3.45
N GLN A 52 -4.23 6.92 4.25
CA GLN A 52 -4.35 8.31 4.71
C GLN A 52 -3.78 8.53 6.12
N GLU A 53 -3.31 7.47 6.79
CA GLU A 53 -2.71 7.60 8.12
C GLU A 53 -1.35 8.31 8.01
N TYR A 54 -1.18 9.35 8.80
CA TYR A 54 0.00 10.23 8.75
C TYR A 54 0.89 10.14 10.00
N SER A 55 0.48 9.36 11.03
CA SER A 55 1.23 9.29 12.27
C SER A 55 1.66 7.87 12.65
N LEU A 56 2.85 7.75 13.26
CA LEU A 56 3.29 6.50 13.87
C LEU A 56 2.42 6.08 15.05
N HIS A 57 1.77 7.03 15.71
CA HIS A 57 0.86 6.75 16.82
C HIS A 57 -0.42 6.11 16.36
N GLY A 58 -1.00 6.59 15.24
CA GLY A 58 -2.20 6.00 14.65
C GLY A 58 -1.92 4.57 14.19
N PHE A 59 -0.85 4.35 13.41
CA PHE A 59 -0.46 2.99 13.03
C PHE A 59 -0.20 2.08 14.23
N ARG A 60 0.48 2.59 15.27
CA ARG A 60 0.70 1.82 16.49
C ARG A 60 -0.61 1.41 17.15
N TRP A 61 -1.57 2.33 17.24
CA TRP A 61 -2.88 2.04 17.82
C TRP A 61 -3.61 0.96 17.02
N LEU A 62 -3.73 1.15 15.70
CA LEU A 62 -4.41 0.24 14.79
C LEU A 62 -3.79 -1.16 14.78
N ILE A 63 -2.47 -1.24 14.81
CA ILE A 63 -1.73 -2.52 14.83
C ILE A 63 -1.88 -3.22 16.19
N ALA A 64 -1.65 -2.49 17.30
CA ALA A 64 -1.63 -3.09 18.64
C ALA A 64 -3.01 -3.49 19.14
N ASN A 65 -4.07 -2.86 18.64
CA ASN A 65 -5.45 -3.19 18.97
C ASN A 65 -6.14 -4.10 17.93
N ASP A 66 -5.39 -4.69 17.00
CA ASP A 66 -5.94 -5.55 15.95
C ASP A 66 -6.98 -4.88 15.03
N GLY A 67 -6.92 -3.56 14.89
CA GLY A 67 -7.80 -2.82 13.98
C GLY A 67 -7.47 -3.08 12.50
N LEU A 68 -6.20 -3.33 12.19
CA LEU A 68 -5.74 -3.70 10.85
C LEU A 68 -4.95 -5.01 10.88
N GLN A 69 -5.20 -5.89 9.93
CA GLN A 69 -4.41 -7.10 9.66
C GLN A 69 -3.42 -6.85 8.52
N ILE A 70 -3.71 -5.89 7.64
CA ILE A 70 -2.85 -5.47 6.54
C ILE A 70 -2.67 -3.96 6.63
N VAL A 71 -1.44 -3.51 6.82
CA VAL A 71 -1.13 -2.07 6.84
C VAL A 71 -0.75 -1.56 5.46
N GLN A 72 -1.26 -0.38 5.08
CA GLN A 72 -1.09 0.21 3.76
C GLN A 72 -0.47 1.61 3.81
N PRO A 73 0.73 1.80 4.43
CA PRO A 73 1.33 3.11 4.47
C PRO A 73 1.66 3.61 3.06
N ASP A 74 1.19 4.79 2.71
CA ASP A 74 1.60 5.46 1.48
C ASP A 74 2.91 6.22 1.70
N THR A 75 3.92 5.93 0.90
CA THR A 75 5.25 6.54 1.08
C THR A 75 5.26 8.06 0.88
N TYR A 76 4.29 8.62 0.15
CA TYR A 76 4.15 10.06 -0.03
C TYR A 76 3.45 10.72 1.15
N TYR A 77 2.28 10.21 1.53
CA TYR A 77 1.51 10.75 2.65
C TYR A 77 2.22 10.58 3.99
N PHE A 78 2.84 9.43 4.17
CA PHE A 78 3.45 9.08 5.44
C PHE A 78 4.86 9.66 5.65
N GLY A 79 5.44 10.32 4.64
CA GLY A 79 6.73 11.01 4.74
C GLY A 79 7.94 10.12 4.46
N GLY A 80 7.82 9.24 3.46
CA GLY A 80 8.92 8.52 2.82
C GLY A 80 9.16 7.10 3.31
N MET A 81 10.04 6.40 2.59
CA MET A 81 10.32 4.98 2.80
C MET A 81 10.82 4.63 4.21
N ILE A 82 11.62 5.49 4.83
CA ILE A 82 12.17 5.20 6.17
C ILE A 82 11.05 5.15 7.22
N ARG A 83 10.11 6.08 7.17
CA ARG A 83 8.96 6.07 8.09
C ARG A 83 8.04 4.91 7.82
N SER A 84 7.73 4.65 6.54
CA SER A 84 6.89 3.51 6.14
C SER A 84 7.51 2.17 6.53
N MET A 85 8.84 2.04 6.45
CA MET A 85 9.54 0.84 6.93
C MET A 85 9.42 0.63 8.44
N LYS A 86 9.32 1.70 9.24
CA LYS A 86 9.05 1.57 10.68
C LYS A 86 7.67 0.97 10.93
N VAL A 87 6.66 1.38 10.13
CA VAL A 87 5.31 0.81 10.20
C VAL A 87 5.34 -0.67 9.81
N ALA A 88 5.98 -1.03 8.70
CA ALA A 88 6.06 -2.41 8.25
C ALA A 88 6.74 -3.33 9.28
N ARG A 89 7.85 -2.88 9.88
CA ARG A 89 8.54 -3.63 10.95
C ARG A 89 7.69 -3.77 12.21
N MET A 90 6.97 -2.72 12.59
CA MET A 90 6.02 -2.76 13.70
C MET A 90 4.89 -3.76 13.40
N ALA A 91 4.28 -3.68 12.22
CA ALA A 91 3.25 -4.63 11.78
C ALA A 91 3.76 -6.08 11.83
N LYS A 92 4.97 -6.34 11.32
CA LYS A 92 5.60 -7.67 11.39
C LYS A 92 5.72 -8.19 12.82
N ALA A 93 6.11 -7.33 13.77
CA ALA A 93 6.27 -7.72 15.17
C ALA A 93 4.93 -8.19 15.81
N PHE A 94 3.81 -7.74 15.26
CA PHE A 94 2.45 -8.14 15.63
C PHE A 94 1.83 -9.19 14.69
N GLY A 95 2.63 -9.79 13.79
CA GLY A 95 2.13 -10.80 12.86
C GLY A 95 1.21 -10.26 11.76
N LYS A 96 1.32 -8.97 11.44
CA LYS A 96 0.53 -8.28 10.41
C LYS A 96 1.31 -8.14 9.11
N ASP A 97 0.59 -8.13 7.99
CA ASP A 97 1.15 -7.93 6.67
C ASP A 97 1.22 -6.45 6.26
N CYS A 98 1.99 -6.18 5.21
CA CYS A 98 2.13 -4.85 4.65
C CYS A 98 1.99 -4.90 3.12
N THR A 99 1.03 -4.14 2.60
CA THR A 99 0.87 -3.88 1.18
C THR A 99 0.64 -2.38 0.98
N PRO A 100 1.71 -1.59 0.71
CA PRO A 100 1.60 -0.14 0.69
C PRO A 100 0.62 0.34 -0.38
N HIS A 101 -0.13 1.39 -0.05
CA HIS A 101 -0.89 2.14 -1.03
C HIS A 101 0.03 2.86 -2.00
N MET A 102 -0.43 3.03 -3.24
CA MET A 102 0.29 3.76 -4.27
C MET A 102 -0.56 4.91 -4.83
N SER A 103 -0.29 6.13 -4.36
CA SER A 103 -1.04 7.32 -4.79
C SER A 103 -0.66 7.86 -6.16
N GLY A 104 0.40 7.41 -6.77
CA GLY A 104 0.89 7.99 -8.02
C GLY A 104 1.57 7.04 -8.99
N GLY A 105 1.94 7.59 -10.14
CA GLY A 105 2.78 6.94 -11.15
C GLY A 105 4.23 7.43 -11.10
N GLY A 106 4.97 7.18 -12.15
CA GLY A 106 6.31 7.71 -12.33
C GLY A 106 7.30 7.28 -11.25
N LEU A 107 8.04 8.23 -10.71
CA LEU A 107 9.02 7.98 -9.65
C LEU A 107 8.41 7.38 -8.39
N GLY A 108 7.13 7.70 -8.11
CA GLY A 108 6.45 7.14 -6.95
C GLY A 108 6.22 5.66 -7.03
N PHE A 109 5.82 5.18 -8.18
CA PHE A 109 5.70 3.75 -8.43
C PHE A 109 7.06 3.04 -8.23
N LEU A 110 8.13 3.64 -8.73
CA LEU A 110 9.47 3.12 -8.55
C LEU A 110 9.88 3.05 -7.07
N TYR A 111 9.60 4.11 -6.30
CA TYR A 111 9.87 4.12 -4.85
C TYR A 111 9.07 3.04 -4.13
N MET A 112 7.81 2.87 -4.49
CA MET A 112 6.97 1.81 -3.93
C MET A 112 7.53 0.42 -4.26
N MET A 113 7.97 0.17 -5.50
CA MET A 113 8.60 -1.09 -5.88
C MET A 113 9.84 -1.41 -5.03
N HIS A 114 10.73 -0.42 -4.84
CA HIS A 114 11.90 -0.58 -3.97
C HIS A 114 11.51 -0.80 -2.52
N PHE A 115 10.52 -0.07 -2.02
CA PHE A 115 10.00 -0.25 -0.68
C PHE A 115 9.45 -1.67 -0.48
N VAL A 116 8.59 -2.12 -1.39
CA VAL A 116 8.01 -3.48 -1.35
C VAL A 116 9.09 -4.56 -1.38
N SER A 117 10.12 -4.40 -2.22
CA SER A 117 11.21 -5.39 -2.31
C SER A 117 12.01 -5.56 -1.02
N ALA A 118 11.95 -4.56 -0.13
CA ALA A 118 12.65 -4.56 1.16
C ALA A 118 11.73 -4.90 2.35
N LEU A 119 10.42 -5.08 2.12
CA LEU A 119 9.47 -5.38 3.20
C LEU A 119 9.74 -6.74 3.83
N PRO A 120 9.77 -6.83 5.16
CA PRO A 120 9.95 -8.10 5.84
C PRO A 120 8.66 -8.93 5.95
N ASN A 121 7.50 -8.36 5.57
CA ASN A 121 6.15 -8.89 5.71
C ASN A 121 5.26 -8.46 4.54
N ALA A 122 5.79 -8.49 3.32
CA ALA A 122 5.06 -8.14 2.11
C ALA A 122 3.92 -9.13 1.84
N CYS A 123 2.74 -8.61 1.46
CA CYS A 123 1.70 -9.43 0.84
C CYS A 123 2.17 -9.96 -0.52
N PRO A 124 1.52 -11.02 -1.04
CA PRO A 124 1.88 -11.58 -2.35
C PRO A 124 1.50 -10.68 -3.53
N HIS A 125 0.56 -9.77 -3.33
CA HIS A 125 0.07 -8.84 -4.35
C HIS A 125 0.15 -7.41 -3.85
N HIS A 126 0.47 -6.49 -4.77
CA HIS A 126 0.60 -5.07 -4.47
C HIS A 126 -0.15 -4.24 -5.51
N GLU A 127 -0.56 -3.04 -5.12
CA GLU A 127 -1.27 -2.13 -6.00
C GLU A 127 -0.44 -1.79 -7.24
N PHE A 128 -1.08 -1.86 -8.41
CA PHE A 128 -0.49 -1.55 -9.69
C PHE A 128 -1.46 -0.76 -10.57
N LYS A 129 -1.09 0.46 -10.92
CA LYS A 129 -1.92 1.36 -11.75
C LYS A 129 -1.52 1.33 -13.24
N GLY A 130 -0.92 0.26 -13.72
CA GLY A 130 -0.29 0.18 -15.04
C GLY A 130 -1.17 -0.26 -16.22
N LEU A 131 -2.46 -0.49 -16.02
CA LEU A 131 -3.36 -0.90 -17.11
C LEU A 131 -3.87 0.28 -17.96
N ARG A 132 -3.58 1.50 -17.58
CA ARG A 132 -3.83 2.69 -18.36
C ARG A 132 -2.50 3.34 -18.72
N THR A 133 -2.42 3.77 -19.96
CA THR A 133 -1.28 4.45 -20.59
C THR A 133 -0.82 5.73 -19.87
N ASP A 134 -1.46 6.09 -18.78
CA ASP A 134 -1.23 7.35 -18.07
C ASP A 134 -0.16 7.28 -16.98
N VAL A 135 0.36 6.09 -16.67
CA VAL A 135 1.58 5.96 -15.88
C VAL A 135 2.76 6.18 -16.81
N GLN A 136 2.90 7.40 -17.30
CA GLN A 136 4.00 7.82 -18.13
C GLN A 136 5.28 7.90 -17.29
N PHE A 137 5.88 6.75 -17.07
CA PHE A 137 7.28 6.70 -16.69
C PHE A 137 8.07 6.15 -17.89
N GLU A 138 8.32 7.01 -18.84
CA GLU A 138 9.22 6.68 -19.95
C GLU A 138 10.67 6.72 -19.48
N CYS A 139 11.16 5.61 -18.98
CA CYS A 139 12.59 5.40 -18.88
C CYS A 139 13.04 4.55 -20.07
N LYS A 140 13.66 5.20 -21.07
CA LYS A 140 14.14 4.53 -22.28
C LYS A 140 15.22 3.47 -22.01
N THR A 141 15.93 3.61 -20.89
CA THR A 141 17.07 2.75 -20.52
C THR A 141 16.68 1.61 -19.59
N SER A 142 15.50 1.67 -18.98
CA SER A 142 15.01 0.63 -18.05
C SER A 142 13.48 0.63 -18.10
N PRO A 143 12.87 0.17 -19.18
CA PRO A 143 11.42 0.11 -19.28
C PRO A 143 10.87 -0.84 -18.21
N LEU A 144 9.94 -0.35 -17.41
CA LEU A 144 9.18 -1.20 -16.49
C LEU A 144 8.14 -1.95 -17.30
N SER A 145 8.25 -3.26 -17.33
CA SER A 145 7.31 -4.13 -18.05
C SER A 145 6.73 -5.17 -17.12
N VAL A 146 5.44 -5.47 -17.32
CA VAL A 146 4.79 -6.59 -16.66
C VAL A 146 5.04 -7.86 -17.46
N VAL A 147 5.59 -8.88 -16.82
CA VAL A 147 5.80 -10.20 -17.40
C VAL A 147 5.14 -11.21 -16.45
N ASP A 148 4.19 -11.97 -16.96
CA ASP A 148 3.45 -12.97 -16.17
C ASP A 148 2.87 -12.43 -14.85
N GLY A 149 2.28 -11.22 -14.90
CA GLY A 149 1.71 -10.55 -13.73
C GLY A 149 2.74 -10.03 -12.72
N LYS A 150 4.03 -9.99 -13.08
CA LYS A 150 5.13 -9.55 -12.21
C LYS A 150 5.91 -8.40 -12.83
N ILE A 151 6.42 -7.52 -11.99
CA ILE A 151 7.36 -6.48 -12.38
C ILE A 151 8.68 -6.71 -11.65
N LYS A 152 9.77 -6.71 -12.41
CA LYS A 152 11.11 -6.79 -11.83
C LYS A 152 11.54 -5.42 -11.32
N VAL A 153 11.94 -5.37 -10.04
CA VAL A 153 12.53 -4.16 -9.46
C VAL A 153 13.87 -3.87 -10.12
N PRO A 154 14.11 -2.65 -10.62
CA PRO A 154 15.39 -2.29 -11.20
C PRO A 154 16.53 -2.42 -10.19
N THR A 155 17.68 -2.93 -10.64
CA THR A 155 18.89 -3.10 -9.83
C THR A 155 20.04 -2.33 -10.47
N GLY A 156 20.54 -1.33 -9.82
CA GLY A 156 21.64 -0.48 -10.29
C GLY A 156 21.87 0.67 -9.32
N PRO A 157 22.83 1.53 -9.58
CA PRO A 157 23.08 2.71 -8.75
C PRO A 157 21.81 3.58 -8.61
N GLY A 158 21.59 4.14 -7.43
CA GLY A 158 20.40 4.96 -7.13
C GLY A 158 19.13 4.13 -7.19
N SER A 159 18.17 4.58 -7.99
CA SER A 159 16.89 3.87 -8.21
C SER A 159 16.97 2.73 -9.24
N GLY A 160 18.16 2.41 -9.73
CA GLY A 160 18.36 1.39 -10.77
C GLY A 160 17.93 1.80 -12.17
N LEU A 161 17.55 3.07 -12.34
CA LEU A 161 17.19 3.65 -13.63
C LEU A 161 18.22 4.68 -14.05
N SER A 162 18.63 4.64 -15.32
CA SER A 162 19.38 5.73 -15.92
C SER A 162 18.39 6.74 -16.51
N PRO A 163 18.40 8.01 -16.10
CA PRO A 163 17.56 9.00 -16.74
C PRO A 163 17.91 9.04 -18.22
N ALA A 164 16.91 9.08 -19.10
CA ALA A 164 17.15 9.40 -20.50
C ALA A 164 17.93 10.72 -20.52
N SER A 165 19.07 10.74 -21.20
CA SER A 165 19.82 11.97 -21.39
C SER A 165 18.82 13.01 -21.91
N ALA A 166 18.57 14.06 -21.13
CA ALA A 166 17.76 15.17 -21.59
C ALA A 166 18.43 15.64 -22.87
N SER A 167 17.77 15.42 -24.01
CA SER A 167 18.20 16.04 -25.23
C SER A 167 18.19 17.54 -24.93
N ARG A 168 19.36 18.14 -24.82
CA ARG A 168 19.49 19.59 -24.76
C ARG A 168 18.74 20.12 -25.98
N ARG A 169 17.52 20.60 -25.77
CA ARG A 169 16.90 21.43 -26.77
C ARG A 169 17.84 22.64 -26.83
N GLY A 170 18.60 22.74 -27.90
CA GLY A 170 19.43 23.90 -28.21
C GLY A 170 18.58 25.17 -28.24
N PRO A 171 19.21 26.33 -28.10
CA PRO A 171 18.54 27.61 -28.06
C PRO A 171 17.70 27.86 -29.29
#